data_fbe6b4c47651ed2a284c7ba8aa82edae
#
_entry.id   fbe6b4c47651ed2a284c7ba8aa82edae
#
_cell.length_a   1.000
_cell.length_b   1.000
_cell.length_c   1.000
_cell.angle_alpha   90.00
_cell.angle_beta   90.00
_cell.angle_gamma   90.00
#
_symmetry.space_group_name_H-M   'P 1'
#
loop_
_entity.id
_entity.type
_entity.pdbx_description
1 polymer ?
#
loop_
_entity_poly.entity_id
_entity_poly.type
_entity_poly.pdbx_seq_one_letter_code
_entity_poly.pdbx_strand_id
1 'polypeptide(L)'
;MKKLSICLILLSFVFAATAQDPATKKSSKDDKKAAHRQKINTLIKQDEEGVLVFRKQSIFGFQGRTNGYGGFYELGFMKTTRKTNIFRLDITEIKHQKQEKLTLNGNIFGNPFFYGKINNFYQATIGFGQQHMLGQKGNKNGVALSMVYSGGLALGLLKPYYVEVIDPADN
;
A
#
# COMPACT_ATOMS: atom_id res chain seq x y z
N MET A 1 -63.01 -10.99 -3.24
CA MET A 1 -62.82 -9.62 -2.69
C MET A 1 -61.58 -9.48 -1.84
N LYS A 2 -61.18 -10.44 -0.99
CA LYS A 2 -59.95 -10.32 -0.15
C LYS A 2 -58.65 -10.26 -0.93
N LYS A 3 -58.55 -10.90 -2.10
CA LYS A 3 -57.32 -10.88 -2.96
C LYS A 3 -57.10 -9.56 -3.69
N LEU A 4 -58.18 -8.85 -4.01
CA LEU A 4 -58.14 -7.55 -4.66
C LEU A 4 -57.64 -6.46 -3.70
N SER A 5 -58.00 -6.57 -2.43
CA SER A 5 -57.60 -5.64 -1.35
C SER A 5 -56.09 -5.73 -1.07
N ILE A 6 -55.50 -6.95 -1.14
CA ILE A 6 -54.05 -7.16 -0.91
C ILE A 6 -53.22 -6.58 -2.07
N CYS A 7 -53.67 -6.70 -3.32
CA CYS A 7 -53.03 -6.07 -4.47
C CYS A 7 -53.01 -4.54 -4.39
N LEU A 8 -54.11 -3.95 -3.88
CA LEU A 8 -54.21 -2.49 -3.75
C LEU A 8 -53.27 -1.95 -2.67
N ILE A 9 -53.08 -2.70 -1.56
CA ILE A 9 -52.16 -2.36 -0.49
C ILE A 9 -50.68 -2.52 -0.96
N LEU A 10 -50.34 -3.53 -1.76
CA LEU A 10 -49.03 -3.70 -2.35
C LEU A 10 -48.70 -2.61 -3.38
N LEU A 11 -49.70 -2.15 -4.14
CA LEU A 11 -49.52 -1.07 -5.11
C LEU A 11 -49.26 0.29 -4.44
N SER A 12 -49.88 0.54 -3.27
CA SER A 12 -49.64 1.78 -2.50
C SER A 12 -48.25 1.83 -1.87
N PHE A 13 -47.64 0.68 -1.57
CA PHE A 13 -46.26 0.62 -1.00
C PHE A 13 -45.19 0.92 -2.04
N VAL A 14 -45.46 0.66 -3.34
CA VAL A 14 -44.49 0.96 -4.43
C VAL A 14 -44.46 2.48 -4.72
N PHE A 15 -45.55 3.22 -4.52
CA PHE A 15 -45.57 4.68 -4.73
C PHE A 15 -44.90 5.46 -3.60
N ALA A 16 -44.79 4.90 -2.40
CA ALA A 16 -44.08 5.56 -1.29
C ALA A 16 -42.57 5.53 -1.42
N ALA A 17 -42.03 4.61 -2.24
CA ALA A 17 -40.55 4.47 -2.42
C ALA A 17 -39.95 5.48 -3.38
N THR A 18 -40.74 6.25 -4.15
CA THR A 18 -40.25 7.22 -5.15
C THR A 18 -40.22 8.67 -4.65
N ALA A 19 -40.64 8.92 -3.42
CA ALA A 19 -40.69 10.26 -2.82
C ALA A 19 -39.39 10.64 -2.06
N GLN A 20 -38.26 10.00 -2.33
CA GLN A 20 -36.96 10.48 -1.82
C GLN A 20 -36.40 11.51 -2.80
N ASP A 21 -36.55 12.74 -2.43
CA ASP A 21 -36.10 13.92 -3.14
C ASP A 21 -34.61 13.83 -3.49
N PRO A 22 -34.21 13.82 -4.78
CA PRO A 22 -32.78 13.76 -5.17
C PRO A 22 -32.00 15.01 -4.76
N ALA A 23 -32.68 16.08 -4.38
CA ALA A 23 -32.06 17.31 -3.92
C ALA A 23 -31.31 17.16 -2.58
N THR A 24 -31.85 16.38 -1.63
CA THR A 24 -31.25 16.19 -0.31
C THR A 24 -29.93 15.37 -0.37
N LYS A 25 -29.84 14.41 -1.30
CA LYS A 25 -28.59 13.64 -1.50
C LYS A 25 -27.49 14.44 -2.21
N LYS A 26 -27.84 15.40 -3.05
CA LYS A 26 -26.86 16.28 -3.71
C LYS A 26 -26.25 17.27 -2.70
N SER A 27 -27.07 17.89 -1.85
CA SER A 27 -26.60 18.79 -0.79
C SER A 27 -25.60 18.10 0.14
N SER A 28 -25.89 16.91 0.66
CA SER A 28 -24.97 16.17 1.54
C SER A 28 -23.63 15.76 0.87
N LYS A 29 -23.62 15.55 -0.45
CA LYS A 29 -22.37 15.27 -1.19
C LYS A 29 -21.55 16.55 -1.42
N ASP A 30 -22.21 17.65 -1.68
CA ASP A 30 -21.56 18.92 -1.92
C ASP A 30 -21.00 19.50 -0.62
N ASP A 31 -21.70 19.33 0.50
CA ASP A 31 -21.20 19.68 1.83
C ASP A 31 -19.97 18.85 2.22
N LYS A 32 -19.96 17.55 1.92
CA LYS A 32 -18.77 16.72 2.12
C LYS A 32 -17.59 17.12 1.25
N LYS A 33 -17.84 17.49 -0.01
CA LYS A 33 -16.80 18.01 -0.92
C LYS A 33 -16.29 19.38 -0.45
N ALA A 34 -17.16 20.26 0.02
CA ALA A 34 -16.78 21.56 0.57
C ALA A 34 -15.92 21.39 1.82
N ALA A 35 -16.33 20.54 2.76
CA ALA A 35 -15.56 20.22 3.95
C ALA A 35 -14.20 19.59 3.63
N HIS A 36 -14.14 18.73 2.60
CA HIS A 36 -12.89 18.13 2.14
C HIS A 36 -11.96 19.20 1.52
N ARG A 37 -12.48 20.08 0.68
CA ARG A 37 -11.71 21.21 0.11
C ARG A 37 -11.19 22.15 1.18
N GLN A 38 -12.00 22.46 2.19
CA GLN A 38 -11.56 23.28 3.32
C GLN A 38 -10.40 22.63 4.07
N LYS A 39 -10.49 21.32 4.34
CA LYS A 39 -9.38 20.56 4.96
C LYS A 39 -8.09 20.63 4.13
N ILE A 40 -8.21 20.43 2.81
CA ILE A 40 -7.06 20.50 1.91
C ILE A 40 -6.45 21.91 1.93
N ASN A 41 -7.28 22.95 1.82
CA ASN A 41 -6.81 24.34 1.84
C ASN A 41 -6.13 24.69 3.17
N THR A 42 -6.66 24.19 4.30
CA THR A 42 -6.03 24.39 5.60
C THR A 42 -4.68 23.68 5.68
N LEU A 43 -4.57 22.46 5.14
CA LEU A 43 -3.31 21.72 5.10
C LEU A 43 -2.27 22.41 4.20
N ILE A 44 -2.69 22.91 3.03
CA ILE A 44 -1.82 23.67 2.12
C ILE A 44 -1.31 24.95 2.82
N LYS A 45 -2.20 25.67 3.51
CA LYS A 45 -1.81 26.86 4.25
C LYS A 45 -0.84 26.54 5.39
N GLN A 46 -1.07 25.45 6.13
CA GLN A 46 -0.14 24.98 7.16
C GLN A 46 1.22 24.56 6.58
N ASP A 47 1.24 23.95 5.38
CA ASP A 47 2.48 23.61 4.69
C ASP A 47 3.25 24.87 4.25
N GLU A 48 2.55 25.87 3.78
CA GLU A 48 3.14 27.18 3.43
C GLU A 48 3.71 27.91 4.66
N GLU A 49 3.05 27.78 5.79
CA GLU A 49 3.49 28.35 7.08
C GLU A 49 4.60 27.51 7.75
N GLY A 50 4.97 26.35 7.17
CA GLY A 50 6.04 25.48 7.66
C GLY A 50 5.66 24.60 8.85
N VAL A 51 4.39 24.53 9.22
CA VAL A 51 3.88 23.74 10.36
C VAL A 51 3.05 22.55 9.87
N LEU A 52 3.69 21.58 9.25
CA LEU A 52 3.03 20.29 8.95
C LEU A 52 3.10 19.37 10.16
N VAL A 53 1.98 19.18 10.85
CA VAL A 53 1.88 18.32 12.02
C VAL A 53 0.98 17.14 11.73
N PHE A 54 1.55 16.07 11.14
CA PHE A 54 0.85 14.79 11.02
C PHE A 54 1.07 13.93 12.25
N ARG A 55 0.01 13.60 12.98
CA ARG A 55 0.11 12.69 14.14
C ARG A 55 0.41 11.25 13.76
N LYS A 56 -0.05 10.82 12.60
CA LYS A 56 0.16 9.48 12.06
C LYS A 56 0.48 9.58 10.58
N GLN A 57 1.45 8.81 10.13
CA GLN A 57 1.73 8.63 8.72
C GLN A 57 1.78 7.13 8.40
N SER A 58 1.34 6.78 7.20
CA SER A 58 1.39 5.44 6.66
C SER A 58 1.99 5.53 5.27
N ILE A 59 3.08 4.83 5.04
CA ILE A 59 3.80 4.82 3.78
C ILE A 59 3.87 3.39 3.29
N PHE A 60 3.41 3.18 2.07
CA PHE A 60 3.58 1.93 1.35
C PHE A 60 4.45 2.20 0.13
N GLY A 61 5.41 1.33 -0.15
CA GLY A 61 6.29 1.50 -1.29
C GLY A 61 6.84 0.18 -1.82
N PHE A 62 7.26 0.25 -3.09
CA PHE A 62 8.00 -0.81 -3.74
C PHE A 62 9.46 -0.40 -3.89
N GLN A 63 10.37 -1.37 -3.76
CA GLN A 63 11.78 -1.16 -3.94
C GLN A 63 12.34 -2.16 -4.95
N GLY A 64 13.04 -1.65 -5.96
CA GLY A 64 13.86 -2.44 -6.87
C GLY A 64 15.31 -2.38 -6.44
N ARG A 65 15.97 -3.54 -6.45
CA ARG A 65 17.41 -3.70 -6.20
C ARG A 65 18.04 -4.42 -7.38
N THR A 66 19.32 -4.29 -7.58
CA THR A 66 20.06 -5.01 -8.63
C THR A 66 19.94 -6.53 -8.51
N ASN A 67 19.75 -7.03 -7.30
CA ASN A 67 19.63 -8.45 -6.98
C ASN A 67 18.23 -8.89 -6.52
N GLY A 68 17.18 -8.07 -6.73
CA GLY A 68 15.84 -8.45 -6.31
C GLY A 68 14.84 -7.31 -6.31
N TYR A 69 13.67 -7.62 -5.80
CA TYR A 69 12.59 -6.67 -5.63
C TYR A 69 11.86 -6.93 -4.32
N GLY A 70 11.20 -5.91 -3.82
CA GLY A 70 10.45 -6.04 -2.57
C GLY A 70 9.45 -4.92 -2.38
N GLY A 71 8.70 -5.03 -1.30
CA GLY A 71 7.80 -4.00 -0.82
C GLY A 71 8.09 -3.68 0.63
N PHE A 72 7.75 -2.48 1.03
CA PHE A 72 7.81 -2.08 2.43
C PHE A 72 6.56 -1.34 2.85
N TYR A 73 6.27 -1.46 4.11
CA TYR A 73 5.21 -0.72 4.78
C TYR A 73 5.76 -0.04 6.02
N GLU A 74 5.55 1.25 6.12
CA GLU A 74 6.06 2.06 7.22
C GLU A 74 4.92 2.80 7.92
N LEU A 75 4.90 2.70 9.24
CA LEU A 75 3.98 3.41 10.12
C LEU A 75 4.76 4.37 11.00
N GLY A 76 4.43 5.66 10.88
CA GLY A 76 4.99 6.71 11.73
C GLY A 76 3.96 7.21 12.73
N PHE A 77 4.36 7.26 14.00
CA PHE A 77 3.56 7.83 15.09
C PHE A 77 4.31 8.99 15.72
N MET A 78 3.76 10.18 15.60
CA MET A 78 4.33 11.36 16.24
C MET A 78 4.14 11.27 17.76
N LYS A 79 5.25 11.29 18.48
CA LYS A 79 5.25 11.38 19.95
C LYS A 79 5.32 12.83 20.39
N THR A 80 6.12 13.64 19.70
CA THR A 80 6.31 15.06 19.97
C THR A 80 6.51 15.74 18.62
N THR A 81 6.32 17.06 18.52
CA THR A 81 6.52 17.84 17.29
C THR A 81 7.89 17.59 16.60
N ARG A 82 8.91 17.19 17.37
CA ARG A 82 10.26 16.91 16.87
C ARG A 82 10.61 15.43 16.81
N LYS A 83 9.77 14.51 17.38
CA LYS A 83 10.08 13.07 17.49
C LYS A 83 8.93 12.25 16.96
N THR A 84 9.22 11.40 15.99
CA THR A 84 8.28 10.43 15.41
C THR A 84 8.86 9.03 15.53
N ASN A 85 8.09 8.12 16.10
CA ASN A 85 8.44 6.69 16.13
C ASN A 85 8.02 6.07 14.81
N ILE A 86 8.88 5.23 14.25
CA ILE A 86 8.69 4.58 12.96
C ILE A 86 8.73 3.06 13.16
N PHE A 87 7.70 2.37 12.68
CA PHE A 87 7.68 0.93 12.51
C PHE A 87 7.75 0.62 11.03
N ARG A 88 8.66 -0.26 10.65
CA ARG A 88 8.85 -0.62 9.25
C ARG A 88 8.87 -2.13 9.08
N LEU A 89 8.10 -2.61 8.11
CA LEU A 89 8.08 -3.98 7.64
C LEU A 89 8.54 -4.00 6.19
N ASP A 90 9.60 -4.74 5.92
CA ASP A 90 10.11 -4.95 4.56
C ASP A 90 9.98 -6.43 4.20
N ILE A 91 9.53 -6.71 2.98
CA ILE A 91 9.54 -8.06 2.40
C ILE A 91 10.24 -7.96 1.05
N THR A 92 11.34 -8.70 0.90
CA THR A 92 12.20 -8.62 -0.27
C THR A 92 12.55 -10.02 -0.78
N GLU A 93 12.38 -10.26 -2.07
CA GLU A 93 12.96 -11.42 -2.74
C GLU A 93 14.38 -11.08 -3.18
N ILE A 94 15.34 -11.91 -2.81
CA ILE A 94 16.74 -11.74 -3.17
C ILE A 94 17.14 -12.86 -4.12
N LYS A 95 17.63 -12.49 -5.30
CA LYS A 95 18.11 -13.38 -6.34
C LYS A 95 19.64 -13.39 -6.35
N HIS A 96 20.22 -14.56 -6.60
CA HIS A 96 21.65 -14.66 -6.77
C HIS A 96 22.08 -14.04 -8.12
N GLN A 97 23.14 -13.25 -8.14
CA GLN A 97 23.58 -12.55 -9.36
C GLN A 97 24.01 -13.48 -10.50
N LYS A 98 24.46 -14.70 -10.17
CA LYS A 98 24.90 -15.71 -11.13
C LYS A 98 23.76 -16.67 -11.57
N GLN A 99 22.50 -16.30 -11.38
CA GLN A 99 21.38 -17.08 -11.88
C GLN A 99 21.25 -16.93 -13.38
N GLU A 100 21.43 -18.04 -14.10
CA GLU A 100 21.22 -18.11 -15.55
C GLU A 100 19.93 -18.86 -15.86
N LYS A 101 19.15 -18.29 -16.76
CA LYS A 101 17.94 -18.95 -17.29
C LYS A 101 18.36 -19.81 -18.46
N LEU A 102 18.05 -21.09 -18.38
CA LEU A 102 18.22 -22.04 -19.46
C LEU A 102 16.84 -22.42 -20.02
N THR A 103 16.79 -22.57 -21.35
CA THR A 103 15.61 -23.07 -22.04
C THR A 103 15.97 -24.42 -22.63
N LEU A 104 15.22 -25.48 -22.32
CA LEU A 104 15.42 -26.78 -22.90
C LEU A 104 15.01 -26.73 -24.39
N ASN A 105 15.85 -27.31 -25.25
CA ASN A 105 15.57 -27.55 -26.67
C ASN A 105 15.34 -26.36 -27.60
N GLY A 106 15.95 -25.21 -27.35
CA GLY A 106 15.93 -24.12 -28.35
C GLY A 106 14.53 -23.65 -28.81
N ASN A 107 13.45 -24.23 -28.30
CA ASN A 107 12.11 -23.81 -28.59
C ASN A 107 11.80 -22.50 -27.87
N ILE A 108 11.42 -21.51 -28.64
CA ILE A 108 11.03 -20.16 -28.18
C ILE A 108 9.87 -20.22 -27.17
N PHE A 109 9.12 -21.32 -27.13
CA PHE A 109 7.96 -21.57 -26.26
C PHE A 109 8.24 -22.45 -25.04
N GLY A 110 9.48 -22.91 -24.83
CA GLY A 110 9.86 -23.69 -23.64
C GLY A 110 9.86 -22.82 -22.38
N ASN A 111 9.32 -23.31 -21.28
CA ASN A 111 9.37 -22.62 -20.00
C ASN A 111 10.82 -22.49 -19.52
N PRO A 112 11.39 -21.28 -19.41
CA PRO A 112 12.76 -21.11 -18.94
C PRO A 112 12.87 -21.49 -17.46
N PHE A 113 13.89 -22.26 -17.11
CA PHE A 113 14.18 -22.64 -15.74
C PHE A 113 15.59 -22.21 -15.31
N PHE A 114 15.82 -22.18 -14.00
CA PHE A 114 17.12 -21.87 -13.43
C PHE A 114 17.89 -23.15 -13.10
N TYR A 115 18.98 -23.40 -13.80
CA TYR A 115 19.81 -24.55 -13.52
C TYR A 115 20.53 -24.42 -12.17
N GLY A 116 20.52 -25.52 -11.38
CA GLY A 116 21.19 -25.56 -10.09
C GLY A 116 20.53 -24.73 -8.98
N LYS A 117 19.34 -24.16 -9.21
CA LYS A 117 18.60 -23.43 -8.19
C LYS A 117 17.86 -24.38 -7.27
N ILE A 118 18.21 -24.38 -5.99
CA ILE A 118 17.58 -25.21 -4.96
C ILE A 118 16.43 -24.46 -4.29
N ASN A 119 16.64 -23.18 -3.96
CA ASN A 119 15.68 -22.40 -3.19
C ASN A 119 15.53 -20.96 -3.72
N ASN A 120 14.35 -20.39 -3.52
CA ASN A 120 14.12 -18.96 -3.57
C ASN A 120 14.31 -18.38 -2.18
N PHE A 121 15.02 -17.28 -2.07
CA PHE A 121 15.28 -16.60 -0.81
C PHE A 121 14.41 -15.35 -0.67
N TYR A 122 13.61 -15.34 0.39
CA TYR A 122 12.82 -14.20 0.80
C TYR A 122 13.31 -13.68 2.13
N GLN A 123 13.47 -12.39 2.26
CA GLN A 123 13.85 -11.74 3.50
C GLN A 123 12.68 -10.89 3.99
N ALA A 124 12.23 -11.15 5.20
CA ALA A 124 11.29 -10.33 5.92
C ALA A 124 12.04 -9.58 7.04
N THR A 125 11.95 -8.24 7.05
CA THR A 125 12.63 -7.42 8.06
C THR A 125 11.60 -6.61 8.81
N ILE A 126 11.63 -6.68 10.15
CA ILE A 126 10.82 -5.87 11.04
C ILE A 126 11.76 -4.90 11.72
N GLY A 127 11.54 -3.60 11.51
CA GLY A 127 12.36 -2.51 12.05
C GLY A 127 11.55 -1.58 12.95
N PHE A 128 12.22 -1.09 13.97
CA PHE A 128 11.76 0.01 14.80
C PHE A 128 12.78 1.14 14.72
N GLY A 129 12.30 2.37 14.54
CA GLY A 129 13.15 3.54 14.43
C GLY A 129 12.53 4.78 15.02
N GLN A 130 13.33 5.83 15.07
CA GLN A 130 12.88 7.15 15.44
C GLN A 130 13.42 8.18 14.43
N GLN A 131 12.55 9.10 14.06
CA GLN A 131 12.90 10.30 13.31
C GLN A 131 12.94 11.48 14.26
N HIS A 132 14.05 12.19 14.23
CA HIS A 132 14.25 13.43 14.97
C HIS A 132 14.35 14.59 13.98
N MET A 133 13.48 15.57 14.12
CA MET A 133 13.57 16.82 13.39
C MET A 133 14.61 17.72 14.05
N LEU A 134 15.72 17.98 13.35
CA LEU A 134 16.81 18.84 13.81
C LEU A 134 16.53 20.30 13.51
N GLY A 135 15.99 20.59 12.32
CA GLY A 135 15.64 21.93 11.87
C GLY A 135 14.29 21.96 11.19
N GLN A 136 13.47 22.93 11.52
CA GLN A 136 12.19 23.18 10.84
C GLN A 136 12.36 24.18 9.70
N LYS A 137 11.51 24.05 8.70
CA LYS A 137 11.33 25.00 7.62
C LYS A 137 10.93 26.36 8.18
N GLY A 138 11.74 27.38 8.00
CA GLY A 138 11.40 28.74 8.48
C GLY A 138 10.42 29.49 7.56
N ASN A 139 10.37 29.10 6.28
CA ASN A 139 9.49 29.68 5.27
C ASN A 139 9.25 28.67 4.12
N LYS A 140 8.43 29.07 3.13
CA LYS A 140 8.09 28.22 1.96
C LYS A 140 9.32 27.66 1.23
N ASN A 141 10.41 28.41 1.14
CA ASN A 141 11.65 28.02 0.45
C ASN A 141 12.72 27.46 1.41
N GLY A 142 12.39 27.31 2.67
CA GLY A 142 13.30 26.74 3.68
C GLY A 142 13.44 25.23 3.57
N VAL A 143 14.54 24.70 4.12
CA VAL A 143 14.81 23.27 4.20
C VAL A 143 14.53 22.75 5.60
N ALA A 144 13.80 21.65 5.70
CA ALA A 144 13.65 20.89 6.94
C ALA A 144 14.75 19.82 7.00
N LEU A 145 15.45 19.73 8.12
CA LEU A 145 16.47 18.73 8.36
C LEU A 145 15.97 17.73 9.40
N SER A 146 15.97 16.45 9.05
CA SER A 146 15.62 15.38 9.96
C SER A 146 16.65 14.27 9.92
N MET A 147 16.87 13.63 11.06
CA MET A 147 17.70 12.46 11.23
C MET A 147 16.81 11.26 11.54
N VAL A 148 17.00 10.17 10.81
CA VAL A 148 16.29 8.90 11.02
C VAL A 148 17.30 7.84 11.39
N TYR A 149 17.03 7.12 12.47
CA TYR A 149 17.78 5.94 12.87
C TYR A 149 16.81 4.81 13.16
N SER A 150 17.18 3.61 12.74
CA SER A 150 16.35 2.42 12.92
C SER A 150 17.22 1.19 13.16
N GLY A 151 16.69 0.25 13.92
CA GLY A 151 17.25 -1.07 14.11
C GLY A 151 16.14 -2.10 13.98
N GLY A 152 16.48 -3.34 13.61
CA GLY A 152 15.48 -4.35 13.39
C GLY A 152 16.04 -5.76 13.28
N LEU A 153 15.12 -6.71 13.14
CA LEU A 153 15.42 -8.12 12.97
C LEU A 153 15.04 -8.54 11.55
N ALA A 154 15.92 -9.30 10.91
CA ALA A 154 15.66 -9.86 9.58
C ALA A 154 15.51 -11.39 9.69
N LEU A 155 14.45 -11.90 9.08
CA LEU A 155 14.15 -13.33 8.96
C LEU A 155 14.34 -13.75 7.51
N GLY A 156 15.14 -14.78 7.28
CA GLY A 156 15.33 -15.39 5.96
C GLY A 156 14.41 -16.59 5.80
N LEU A 157 13.61 -16.59 4.73
CA LEU A 157 12.71 -17.67 4.36
C LEU A 157 13.22 -18.32 3.06
N LEU A 158 13.45 -19.63 3.11
CA LEU A 158 13.84 -20.42 1.96
C LEU A 158 12.62 -21.17 1.42
N LYS A 159 12.23 -20.86 0.18
CA LYS A 159 11.18 -21.57 -0.52
C LYS A 159 11.82 -22.52 -1.55
N PRO A 160 11.62 -23.84 -1.47
CA PRO A 160 12.19 -24.76 -2.45
C PRO A 160 11.70 -24.44 -3.86
N TYR A 161 12.61 -24.60 -4.82
CA TYR A 161 12.36 -24.37 -6.23
C TYR A 161 12.23 -25.72 -6.93
N TYR A 162 11.09 -25.98 -7.54
CA TYR A 162 10.81 -27.18 -8.30
C TYR A 162 10.75 -26.87 -9.79
N VAL A 163 11.28 -27.76 -10.61
CA VAL A 163 11.16 -27.73 -12.06
C VAL A 163 10.33 -28.92 -12.47
N GLU A 164 9.26 -28.65 -13.19
CA GLU A 164 8.44 -29.70 -13.79
C GLU A 164 9.13 -30.17 -15.07
N VAL A 165 9.49 -31.44 -15.12
CA VAL A 165 10.10 -32.08 -16.28
C VAL A 165 9.08 -33.02 -16.87
N ILE A 166 8.72 -32.83 -18.13
CA ILE A 166 7.87 -33.77 -18.87
C ILE A 166 8.76 -34.94 -19.32
N ASP A 167 8.49 -36.10 -18.81
CA ASP A 167 9.17 -37.31 -19.24
C ASP A 167 8.62 -37.73 -20.63
N PRO A 168 9.46 -37.79 -21.68
CA PRO A 168 9.02 -38.19 -23.01
C PRO A 168 8.62 -39.67 -23.11
N ALA A 169 8.81 -40.47 -22.04
CA ALA A 169 8.43 -41.88 -22.00
C ALA A 169 6.99 -42.12 -21.56
N ASP A 170 6.30 -41.09 -21.02
CA ASP A 170 4.89 -41.18 -20.55
C ASP A 170 3.87 -40.71 -21.60
N ASN A 171 4.24 -40.72 -22.89
CA ASN A 171 3.35 -40.28 -23.98
C ASN A 171 3.07 -41.46 -24.94
#